data_6e23e55ec87b5004cf6f6f29e8e93cb2
#
_entry.id   6e23e55ec87b5004cf6f6f29e8e93cb2
#
_cell.length_a   1.000
_cell.length_b   1.000
_cell.length_c   1.000
_cell.angle_alpha   90.00
_cell.angle_beta   90.00
_cell.angle_gamma   90.00
#
_symmetry.space_group_name_H-M   'P 1'
#
loop_
_entity.id
_entity.type
_entity.pdbx_description
1 polymer ?
#
loop_
_entity_poly.entity_id
_entity_poly.type
_entity_poly.pdbx_seq_one_letter_code
_entity_poly.pdbx_strand_id
1 'polypeptide(L)'
;MPPMERVSLEQLAQTTETQMVRARFDEQNLGWAYVVCWLFAFTSFLLIPFSFMAKLLPAVHICMALADAALTIFMIAAMTELRRARRRTGREPRAYARIVGRNLAGWLVTTYIVKFATLIYFALADNGGWIAWALLFPASTMALRLLLRQRIVLNVVMLGIVVAAVLIAPTPRKGKYPTALYVSLVTVNAFCFAVGALTSRNLRRSSIEDGLRSRDEAREQLRIRDELRFAREVQISMLPEAPPLLPWADIAGISLPASEVGGDYYDYYVVDGRLAIICGDVAGHGLASGITLSALRSGFTLLRDQLLDPARVLDRLQEVVTHSSRRRMMVTISVLLLDHETHQATIASAGHPPLLHVRGDSRETQLIEIFAPPLGARLGATVPQRIVPFASGDTFVLHSDGIYETVNASGDEYGLDRLARIVAACDGTAEEVRDAVLRDVESFRGSEPQEDDVTLVVVRIA
;
A
#
# COMPACT_ATOMS: atom_id res chain seq x y z
N MET A 1 -1.11 4.29 -7.34
CA MET A 1 -0.61 3.01 -6.78
C MET A 1 -0.13 2.08 -7.88
N PRO A 2 1.08 1.50 -7.80
CA PRO A 2 1.60 0.65 -8.87
C PRO A 2 0.74 -0.62 -9.04
N PRO A 3 0.69 -1.21 -10.25
CA PRO A 3 -0.16 -2.37 -10.56
C PRO A 3 0.08 -3.61 -9.66
N MET A 4 1.26 -3.72 -9.04
CA MET A 4 1.57 -4.80 -8.09
C MET A 4 0.76 -4.76 -6.79
N GLU A 5 0.35 -3.60 -6.32
CA GLU A 5 -0.42 -3.45 -5.07
C GLU A 5 -1.89 -3.80 -5.27
N ARG A 6 -2.43 -3.47 -6.45
CA ARG A 6 -3.79 -3.86 -6.86
C ARG A 6 -3.95 -5.38 -6.91
N VAL A 7 -2.99 -6.07 -7.52
CA VAL A 7 -2.99 -7.55 -7.59
C VAL A 7 -2.96 -8.17 -6.19
N SER A 8 -2.23 -7.58 -5.23
CA SER A 8 -2.17 -8.10 -3.87
C SER A 8 -3.48 -7.93 -3.09
N LEU A 9 -4.19 -6.80 -3.28
CA LEU A 9 -5.50 -6.55 -2.66
C LEU A 9 -6.59 -7.45 -3.25
N GLU A 10 -6.62 -7.61 -4.56
CA GLU A 10 -7.55 -8.53 -5.24
C GLU A 10 -7.33 -9.99 -4.79
N GLN A 11 -6.08 -10.44 -4.70
CA GLN A 11 -5.75 -11.76 -4.17
C GLN A 11 -6.20 -11.94 -2.73
N LEU A 12 -6.03 -10.93 -1.87
CA LEU A 12 -6.47 -10.97 -0.48
C LEU A 12 -8.00 -11.02 -0.39
N ALA A 13 -8.69 -10.22 -1.18
CA ALA A 13 -10.15 -10.20 -1.25
C ALA A 13 -10.77 -11.53 -1.73
N GLN A 14 -10.03 -12.31 -2.54
CA GLN A 14 -10.45 -13.60 -3.07
C GLN A 14 -9.96 -14.80 -2.23
N THR A 15 -9.09 -14.58 -1.23
CA THR A 15 -8.52 -15.67 -0.42
C THR A 15 -9.60 -16.40 0.37
N THR A 16 -9.61 -17.72 0.32
CA THR A 16 -10.59 -18.53 1.05
C THR A 16 -10.24 -18.65 2.54
N GLU A 17 -11.26 -18.81 3.39
CA GLU A 17 -11.12 -19.03 4.83
C GLU A 17 -10.10 -20.15 5.15
N THR A 18 -10.17 -21.25 4.42
CA THR A 18 -9.26 -22.39 4.60
C THR A 18 -7.80 -22.03 4.33
N GLN A 19 -7.54 -21.18 3.33
CA GLN A 19 -6.18 -20.75 3.00
C GLN A 19 -5.62 -19.81 4.07
N MET A 20 -6.43 -18.90 4.61
CA MET A 20 -6.03 -17.98 5.68
C MET A 20 -5.66 -18.73 6.96
N VAL A 21 -6.53 -19.66 7.39
CA VAL A 21 -6.29 -20.48 8.58
C VAL A 21 -5.00 -21.29 8.43
N ARG A 22 -4.79 -21.93 7.27
CA ARG A 22 -3.60 -22.73 7.01
C ARG A 22 -2.32 -21.91 7.03
N ALA A 23 -2.29 -20.78 6.37
CA ALA A 23 -1.10 -19.91 6.33
C ALA A 23 -0.66 -19.47 7.75
N ARG A 24 -1.61 -19.12 8.60
CA ARG A 24 -1.33 -18.64 9.97
C ARG A 24 -0.89 -19.78 10.91
N PHE A 25 -1.46 -20.98 10.73
CA PHE A 25 -1.00 -22.17 11.48
C PHE A 25 0.43 -22.57 11.09
N ASP A 26 0.77 -22.52 9.81
CA ASP A 26 2.12 -22.88 9.34
C ASP A 26 3.17 -21.89 9.85
N GLU A 27 2.87 -20.58 9.86
CA GLU A 27 3.76 -19.54 10.39
C GLU A 27 4.00 -19.68 11.90
N GLN A 28 2.93 -19.91 12.67
CA GLN A 28 3.04 -20.07 14.13
C GLN A 28 3.74 -21.37 14.54
N ASN A 29 3.51 -22.46 13.81
CA ASN A 29 4.15 -23.73 14.08
C ASN A 29 5.66 -23.67 13.84
N LEU A 30 6.12 -22.90 12.87
CA LEU A 30 7.54 -22.71 12.59
C LEU A 30 8.30 -22.09 13.78
N GLY A 31 7.71 -21.07 14.41
CA GLY A 31 8.29 -20.43 15.60
C GLY A 31 8.36 -21.35 16.82
N TRP A 32 7.28 -22.10 17.07
CA TRP A 32 7.23 -23.06 18.19
C TRP A 32 8.11 -24.27 18.00
N ALA A 33 8.24 -24.77 16.78
CA ALA A 33 9.13 -25.88 16.47
C ALA A 33 10.59 -25.55 16.81
N TYR A 34 11.03 -24.33 16.59
CA TYR A 34 12.36 -23.86 16.99
C TYR A 34 12.58 -23.94 18.51
N VAL A 35 11.61 -23.45 19.31
CA VAL A 35 11.67 -23.51 20.78
C VAL A 35 11.70 -24.96 21.26
N VAL A 36 10.86 -25.83 20.67
CA VAL A 36 10.79 -27.26 21.03
C VAL A 36 12.11 -27.98 20.70
N CYS A 37 12.71 -27.72 19.53
CA CYS A 37 14.01 -28.28 19.16
C CYS A 37 15.13 -27.87 20.12
N TRP A 38 15.18 -26.60 20.53
CA TRP A 38 16.15 -26.14 21.53
C TRP A 38 15.94 -26.81 22.90
N LEU A 39 14.70 -26.94 23.33
CA LEU A 39 14.36 -27.63 24.59
C LEU A 39 14.81 -29.11 24.54
N PHE A 40 14.62 -29.78 23.42
CA PHE A 40 15.06 -31.18 23.24
C PHE A 40 16.59 -31.32 23.19
N ALA A 41 17.26 -30.43 22.48
CA ALA A 41 18.73 -30.42 22.44
C ALA A 41 19.32 -30.19 23.83
N PHE A 42 18.77 -29.24 24.59
CA PHE A 42 19.21 -28.91 25.93
C PHE A 42 18.98 -30.07 26.91
N THR A 43 17.79 -30.68 26.87
CA THR A 43 17.47 -31.83 27.73
C THR A 43 18.32 -33.07 27.39
N SER A 44 18.61 -33.32 26.12
CA SER A 44 19.49 -34.41 25.71
C SER A 44 20.92 -34.17 26.13
N PHE A 45 21.41 -32.93 26.03
CA PHE A 45 22.75 -32.54 26.50
C PHE A 45 22.91 -32.73 28.01
N LEU A 46 21.91 -32.39 28.83
CA LEU A 46 21.91 -32.56 30.27
C LEU A 46 21.91 -34.04 30.69
N LEU A 47 21.34 -34.91 29.86
CA LEU A 47 21.28 -36.35 30.16
C LEU A 47 22.57 -37.11 29.87
N ILE A 48 23.50 -36.56 29.06
CA ILE A 48 24.78 -37.20 28.75
C ILE A 48 25.61 -37.44 30.02
N PRO A 49 25.91 -36.44 30.89
CA PRO A 49 26.66 -36.70 32.11
C PRO A 49 25.93 -37.59 33.10
N PHE A 50 24.57 -37.54 33.14
CA PHE A 50 23.79 -38.40 34.03
C PHE A 50 23.86 -39.85 33.61
N SER A 51 23.94 -40.19 32.33
CA SER A 51 24.08 -41.54 31.82
C SER A 51 25.48 -42.14 32.14
N PHE A 52 26.51 -41.32 32.16
CA PHE A 52 27.85 -41.74 32.61
C PHE A 52 27.88 -42.10 34.09
N MET A 53 27.16 -41.34 34.94
CA MET A 53 27.06 -41.64 36.39
C MET A 53 26.23 -42.89 36.66
N ALA A 54 25.25 -43.22 35.81
CA ALA A 54 24.32 -44.35 36.00
C ALA A 54 24.81 -45.69 35.40
N LYS A 55 26.04 -45.80 34.87
CA LYS A 55 26.61 -46.97 34.18
C LYS A 55 25.73 -47.49 33.01
N LEU A 56 24.96 -46.65 32.39
CA LEU A 56 24.12 -46.97 31.25
C LEU A 56 24.90 -46.89 29.93
N LEU A 57 24.50 -47.66 28.91
CA LEU A 57 25.16 -47.74 27.59
C LEU A 57 25.37 -46.32 26.99
N PRO A 58 26.58 -45.76 27.05
CA PRO A 58 26.84 -44.38 26.64
C PRO A 58 26.59 -44.16 25.13
N ALA A 59 26.73 -45.20 24.32
CA ALA A 59 26.56 -45.15 22.88
C ALA A 59 25.14 -44.69 22.44
N VAL A 60 24.09 -45.17 23.15
CA VAL A 60 22.69 -44.81 22.81
C VAL A 60 22.42 -43.36 23.13
N HIS A 61 22.93 -42.81 24.23
CA HIS A 61 22.76 -41.43 24.61
C HIS A 61 23.54 -40.48 23.67
N ILE A 62 24.75 -40.89 23.27
CA ILE A 62 25.53 -40.14 22.28
C ILE A 62 24.80 -40.10 20.93
N CYS A 63 24.25 -41.20 20.44
CA CYS A 63 23.47 -41.23 19.21
C CYS A 63 22.24 -40.34 19.28
N MET A 64 21.53 -40.31 20.42
CA MET A 64 20.38 -39.44 20.62
C MET A 64 20.77 -37.98 20.66
N ALA A 65 21.83 -37.62 21.38
CA ALA A 65 22.33 -36.27 21.45
C ALA A 65 22.79 -35.78 20.07
N LEU A 66 23.44 -36.63 19.27
CA LEU A 66 23.83 -36.32 17.90
C LEU A 66 22.59 -36.13 16.98
N ALA A 67 21.57 -36.96 17.12
CA ALA A 67 20.33 -36.80 16.35
C ALA A 67 19.60 -35.50 16.72
N ASP A 68 19.53 -35.14 18.00
CA ASP A 68 18.93 -33.89 18.46
C ASP A 68 19.75 -32.64 18.02
N ALA A 69 21.09 -32.76 18.07
CA ALA A 69 21.97 -31.71 17.56
C ALA A 69 21.81 -31.52 16.05
N ALA A 70 21.76 -32.60 15.27
CA ALA A 70 21.52 -32.53 13.81
C ALA A 70 20.17 -31.92 13.48
N LEU A 71 19.11 -32.28 14.21
CA LEU A 71 17.78 -31.66 14.04
C LEU A 71 17.80 -30.16 14.36
N THR A 72 18.49 -29.78 15.45
CA THR A 72 18.63 -28.39 15.86
C THR A 72 19.37 -27.57 14.80
N ILE A 73 20.49 -28.10 14.27
CA ILE A 73 21.25 -27.46 13.18
C ILE A 73 20.40 -27.29 11.92
N PHE A 74 19.65 -28.31 11.52
CA PHE A 74 18.74 -28.26 10.38
C PHE A 74 17.68 -27.18 10.58
N MET A 75 17.09 -27.08 11.78
CA MET A 75 16.08 -26.07 12.09
C MET A 75 16.64 -24.65 12.06
N ILE A 76 17.85 -24.44 12.59
CA ILE A 76 18.54 -23.15 12.54
C ILE A 76 18.83 -22.75 11.08
N ALA A 77 19.29 -23.69 10.27
CA ALA A 77 19.54 -23.46 8.85
C ALA A 77 18.24 -23.11 8.10
N ALA A 78 17.16 -23.86 8.30
CA ALA A 78 15.87 -23.59 7.69
C ALA A 78 15.29 -22.21 8.09
N MET A 79 15.40 -21.83 9.37
CA MET A 79 14.94 -20.53 9.87
C MET A 79 15.80 -19.37 9.34
N THR A 80 17.12 -19.57 9.22
CA THR A 80 18.02 -18.57 8.63
C THR A 80 17.72 -18.35 7.15
N GLU A 81 17.47 -19.41 6.39
CA GLU A 81 17.08 -19.31 4.98
C GLU A 81 15.71 -18.63 4.80
N LEU A 82 14.72 -18.92 5.65
CA LEU A 82 13.43 -18.23 5.67
C LEU A 82 13.59 -16.72 5.96
N ARG A 83 14.43 -16.35 6.94
CA ARG A 83 14.71 -14.93 7.26
C ARG A 83 15.43 -14.23 6.12
N ARG A 84 16.39 -14.89 5.45
CA ARG A 84 17.08 -14.36 4.27
C ARG A 84 16.14 -14.15 3.10
N ALA A 85 15.26 -15.12 2.82
CA ALA A 85 14.27 -15.04 1.78
C ALA A 85 13.26 -13.91 2.04
N ARG A 86 12.80 -13.73 3.29
CA ARG A 86 11.93 -12.62 3.70
C ARG A 86 12.60 -11.24 3.48
N ARG A 87 13.89 -11.11 3.82
CA ARG A 87 14.64 -9.86 3.59
C ARG A 87 14.86 -9.53 2.12
N ARG A 88 15.01 -10.55 1.25
CA ARG A 88 15.24 -10.35 -0.20
C ARG A 88 13.97 -10.05 -0.99
N THR A 89 12.83 -10.60 -0.58
CA THR A 89 11.59 -10.53 -1.36
C THR A 89 10.51 -9.68 -0.70
N GLY A 90 10.71 -9.20 0.54
CA GLY A 90 9.67 -8.54 1.33
C GLY A 90 8.47 -9.42 1.66
N ARG A 91 8.42 -10.66 1.12
CA ARG A 91 7.33 -11.62 1.29
C ARG A 91 7.89 -12.97 1.72
N GLU A 92 7.16 -13.67 2.59
CA GLU A 92 7.51 -15.06 2.90
C GLU A 92 7.27 -15.95 1.67
N PRO A 93 8.26 -16.74 1.25
CA PRO A 93 8.06 -17.69 0.15
C PRO A 93 7.09 -18.79 0.62
N ARG A 94 5.81 -18.63 0.33
CA ARG A 94 4.72 -19.55 0.73
C ARG A 94 4.99 -21.02 0.37
N ALA A 95 5.74 -21.25 -0.70
CA ALA A 95 6.13 -22.59 -1.13
C ALA A 95 7.18 -23.22 -0.17
N TYR A 96 8.17 -22.42 0.25
CA TYR A 96 9.24 -22.87 1.14
C TYR A 96 8.73 -23.11 2.56
N ALA A 97 7.87 -22.23 3.09
CA ALA A 97 7.22 -22.42 4.40
C ALA A 97 6.36 -23.68 4.43
N ARG A 98 5.69 -24.06 3.34
CA ARG A 98 4.93 -25.31 3.23
C ARG A 98 5.83 -26.55 3.22
N ILE A 99 6.96 -26.51 2.50
CA ILE A 99 7.92 -27.62 2.44
C ILE A 99 8.57 -27.81 3.81
N VAL A 100 9.04 -26.74 4.44
CA VAL A 100 9.66 -26.78 5.77
C VAL A 100 8.66 -27.22 6.83
N GLY A 101 7.43 -26.68 6.83
CA GLY A 101 6.38 -27.06 7.79
C GLY A 101 5.98 -28.55 7.67
N ARG A 102 5.87 -29.09 6.43
CA ARG A 102 5.53 -30.50 6.20
C ARG A 102 6.67 -31.44 6.58
N ASN A 103 7.91 -31.09 6.24
CA ASN A 103 9.08 -31.89 6.62
C ASN A 103 9.33 -31.83 8.13
N LEU A 104 9.09 -30.64 8.74
CA LEU A 104 9.19 -30.47 10.19
C LEU A 104 8.22 -31.35 10.95
N ALA A 105 6.97 -31.45 10.53
CA ALA A 105 6.00 -32.37 11.13
C ALA A 105 6.47 -33.84 11.02
N GLY A 106 7.00 -34.27 9.88
CA GLY A 106 7.59 -35.58 9.68
C GLY A 106 8.78 -35.85 10.60
N TRP A 107 9.71 -34.89 10.71
CA TRP A 107 10.87 -34.97 11.60
C TRP A 107 10.49 -34.99 13.07
N LEU A 108 9.53 -34.18 13.50
CA LEU A 108 9.01 -34.20 14.86
C LEU A 108 8.42 -35.60 15.19
N VAL A 109 7.60 -36.17 14.31
CA VAL A 109 7.03 -37.49 14.47
C VAL A 109 8.15 -38.52 14.56
N THR A 110 9.16 -38.48 13.70
CA THR A 110 10.31 -39.43 13.72
C THR A 110 11.11 -39.29 15.00
N THR A 111 11.42 -38.08 15.44
CA THR A 111 12.14 -37.84 16.71
C THR A 111 11.32 -38.32 17.90
N TYR A 112 10.01 -38.13 17.86
CA TYR A 112 9.09 -38.69 18.86
C TYR A 112 9.14 -40.22 18.90
N ILE A 113 9.10 -40.91 17.77
CA ILE A 113 9.18 -42.36 17.67
C ILE A 113 10.52 -42.87 18.24
N VAL A 114 11.64 -42.24 17.87
CA VAL A 114 12.98 -42.63 18.33
C VAL A 114 13.12 -42.40 19.84
N LYS A 115 12.73 -41.26 20.36
CA LYS A 115 12.78 -40.97 21.81
C LYS A 115 11.87 -41.87 22.60
N PHE A 116 10.78 -42.31 22.00
CA PHE A 116 9.84 -43.21 22.62
C PHE A 116 10.38 -44.67 22.64
N ALA A 117 10.98 -45.15 21.55
CA ALA A 117 11.68 -46.43 21.54
C ALA A 117 12.76 -46.49 22.63
N THR A 118 13.43 -45.35 22.87
CA THR A 118 14.41 -45.23 23.95
C THR A 118 13.77 -45.22 25.34
N LEU A 119 12.58 -44.61 25.48
CA LEU A 119 11.82 -44.66 26.72
C LEU A 119 11.42 -46.12 27.09
N ILE A 120 10.98 -46.90 26.09
CA ILE A 120 10.71 -48.33 26.26
C ILE A 120 11.97 -49.07 26.71
N TYR A 121 13.11 -48.80 26.06
CA TYR A 121 14.39 -49.41 26.44
C TYR A 121 14.76 -49.11 27.90
N PHE A 122 14.59 -47.85 28.36
CA PHE A 122 14.85 -47.46 29.76
C PHE A 122 13.84 -48.07 30.74
N ALA A 123 12.57 -48.20 30.36
CA ALA A 123 11.56 -48.86 31.16
C ALA A 123 11.92 -50.34 31.36
N LEU A 124 12.45 -51.00 30.32
CA LEU A 124 12.91 -52.37 30.35
C LEU A 124 14.20 -52.53 31.16
N ALA A 125 15.04 -51.49 31.26
CA ALA A 125 16.31 -51.49 32.00
C ALA A 125 16.17 -51.17 33.50
N ASP A 126 14.95 -51.12 34.03
CA ASP A 126 14.62 -50.93 35.47
C ASP A 126 15.10 -49.64 36.12
N ASN A 127 15.26 -48.58 35.33
CA ASN A 127 15.69 -47.27 35.79
C ASN A 127 14.51 -46.27 35.81
N GLY A 128 14.03 -45.85 36.96
CA GLY A 128 12.86 -44.98 37.17
C GLY A 128 12.85 -43.60 36.45
N GLY A 129 13.91 -43.27 35.69
CA GLY A 129 14.00 -42.02 34.90
C GLY A 129 12.98 -41.88 33.78
N TRP A 130 12.35 -42.98 33.33
CA TRP A 130 11.32 -42.95 32.27
C TRP A 130 10.05 -42.21 32.68
N ILE A 131 9.75 -42.08 33.97
CA ILE A 131 8.55 -41.38 34.49
C ILE A 131 8.57 -39.90 34.15
N ALA A 132 9.71 -39.27 34.33
CA ALA A 132 9.88 -37.83 33.99
C ALA A 132 9.64 -37.58 32.48
N TRP A 133 10.11 -38.52 31.63
CA TRP A 133 9.92 -38.43 30.19
C TRP A 133 8.46 -38.64 29.76
N ALA A 134 7.76 -39.58 30.39
CA ALA A 134 6.36 -39.84 30.13
C ALA A 134 5.45 -38.64 30.49
N LEU A 135 5.86 -37.81 31.44
CA LEU A 135 5.16 -36.60 31.81
C LEU A 135 5.53 -35.39 30.92
N LEU A 136 6.80 -35.27 30.50
CA LEU A 136 7.26 -34.18 29.62
C LEU A 136 6.73 -34.30 28.18
N PHE A 137 6.46 -35.54 27.76
CA PHE A 137 6.06 -35.80 26.38
C PHE A 137 4.68 -35.25 26.01
N PRO A 138 3.61 -35.45 26.77
CA PRO A 138 2.32 -34.80 26.51
C PRO A 138 2.39 -33.27 26.56
N ALA A 139 3.20 -32.70 27.46
CA ALA A 139 3.40 -31.27 27.57
C ALA A 139 4.01 -30.69 26.28
N SER A 140 4.93 -31.40 25.62
CA SER A 140 5.51 -30.94 24.37
C SER A 140 4.49 -30.97 23.21
N THR A 141 3.51 -31.88 23.20
CA THR A 141 2.43 -31.87 22.21
C THR A 141 1.46 -30.71 22.37
N MET A 142 1.34 -30.17 23.60
CA MET A 142 0.56 -28.93 23.84
C MET A 142 1.19 -27.72 23.16
N ALA A 143 2.51 -27.63 23.13
CA ALA A 143 3.23 -26.53 22.49
C ALA A 143 3.06 -26.52 20.96
N LEU A 144 2.80 -27.67 20.33
CA LEU A 144 2.56 -27.80 18.92
C LEU A 144 1.11 -27.38 18.58
N ARG A 145 0.98 -26.33 17.77
CA ARG A 145 -0.31 -25.84 17.27
C ARG A 145 -0.78 -26.70 16.09
N LEU A 146 -1.11 -27.96 16.37
CA LEU A 146 -1.59 -28.91 15.39
C LEU A 146 -3.08 -28.72 15.10
N LEU A 147 -3.49 -29.02 13.86
CA LEU A 147 -4.91 -29.17 13.53
C LEU A 147 -5.51 -30.28 14.39
N LEU A 148 -6.79 -30.15 14.76
CA LEU A 148 -7.44 -31.08 15.68
C LEU A 148 -7.28 -32.56 15.27
N ARG A 149 -7.40 -32.86 13.97
CA ARG A 149 -7.20 -34.24 13.44
C ARG A 149 -5.77 -34.77 13.70
N GLN A 150 -4.76 -33.94 13.41
CA GLN A 150 -3.36 -34.32 13.64
C GLN A 150 -3.07 -34.54 15.11
N ARG A 151 -3.67 -33.72 15.98
CA ARG A 151 -3.56 -33.84 17.44
C ARG A 151 -4.24 -35.13 17.95
N ILE A 152 -5.44 -35.47 17.46
CA ILE A 152 -6.14 -36.71 17.81
C ILE A 152 -5.27 -37.92 17.44
N VAL A 153 -4.80 -37.96 16.18
CA VAL A 153 -3.95 -39.08 15.72
C VAL A 153 -2.70 -39.19 16.58
N LEU A 154 -2.00 -38.10 16.83
CA LEU A 154 -0.79 -38.10 17.64
C LEU A 154 -1.05 -38.60 19.07
N ASN A 155 -2.12 -38.13 19.73
CA ASN A 155 -2.43 -38.56 21.10
C ASN A 155 -2.90 -40.02 21.17
N VAL A 156 -3.66 -40.52 20.18
CA VAL A 156 -4.06 -41.92 20.10
C VAL A 156 -2.85 -42.83 19.92
N VAL A 157 -1.95 -42.51 19.01
CA VAL A 157 -0.69 -43.21 18.80
C VAL A 157 0.13 -43.22 20.09
N MET A 158 0.25 -42.07 20.75
CA MET A 158 0.99 -41.92 22.00
C MET A 158 0.39 -42.74 23.14
N LEU A 159 -0.92 -42.73 23.32
CA LEU A 159 -1.61 -43.52 24.32
C LEU A 159 -1.41 -45.00 24.04
N GLY A 160 -1.53 -45.45 22.79
CA GLY A 160 -1.27 -46.84 22.38
C GLY A 160 0.15 -47.30 22.71
N ILE A 161 1.11 -46.42 22.49
CA ILE A 161 2.51 -46.73 22.79
C ILE A 161 2.77 -46.76 24.30
N VAL A 162 2.18 -45.86 25.12
CA VAL A 162 2.26 -45.92 26.60
C VAL A 162 1.66 -47.22 27.12
N VAL A 163 0.49 -47.64 26.61
CA VAL A 163 -0.16 -48.89 26.97
C VAL A 163 0.72 -50.10 26.60
N ALA A 164 1.28 -50.12 25.38
CA ALA A 164 2.19 -51.17 24.94
C ALA A 164 3.46 -51.27 25.84
N ALA A 165 4.05 -50.12 26.18
CA ALA A 165 5.21 -50.09 27.08
C ALA A 165 4.91 -50.65 28.46
N VAL A 166 3.72 -50.32 29.01
CA VAL A 166 3.28 -50.84 30.30
C VAL A 166 3.04 -52.34 30.26
N LEU A 167 2.51 -52.89 29.15
CA LEU A 167 2.24 -54.29 28.98
C LEU A 167 3.50 -55.14 28.74
N ILE A 168 4.52 -54.55 28.10
CA ILE A 168 5.78 -55.24 27.74
C ILE A 168 6.85 -55.10 28.84
N ALA A 169 6.76 -54.05 29.66
CA ALA A 169 7.74 -53.78 30.70
C ALA A 169 7.78 -54.93 31.73
N PRO A 170 8.96 -55.47 32.04
CA PRO A 170 9.09 -56.52 33.07
C PRO A 170 8.63 -55.98 34.43
N THR A 171 7.96 -56.76 35.20
CA THR A 171 7.56 -56.42 36.58
C THR A 171 8.79 -56.06 37.41
N PRO A 172 8.78 -54.91 38.11
CA PRO A 172 9.92 -54.50 38.93
C PRO A 172 10.22 -55.57 39.99
N ARG A 173 11.50 -55.79 40.29
CA ARG A 173 11.99 -56.74 41.24
C ARG A 173 11.35 -56.69 42.65
N LYS A 174 10.64 -55.61 42.98
CA LYS A 174 10.01 -55.33 44.28
C LYS A 174 8.46 -55.11 44.22
N GLY A 175 7.77 -55.66 43.22
CA GLY A 175 6.32 -55.58 43.15
C GLY A 175 5.77 -54.75 41.95
N LYS A 176 4.42 -54.76 41.80
CA LYS A 176 3.73 -54.09 40.74
C LYS A 176 3.90 -52.52 40.87
N TYR A 177 4.03 -51.86 39.75
CA TYR A 177 3.98 -50.37 39.77
C TYR A 177 2.71 -49.87 40.47
N PRO A 178 2.80 -48.83 41.30
CA PRO A 178 1.62 -48.35 42.04
C PRO A 178 0.55 -47.90 41.05
N THR A 179 -0.70 -48.31 41.26
CA THR A 179 -1.85 -47.92 40.43
C THR A 179 -1.98 -46.39 40.25
N ALA A 180 -1.54 -45.64 41.25
CA ALA A 180 -1.46 -44.16 41.19
C ALA A 180 -0.62 -43.66 40.02
N LEU A 181 0.41 -44.36 39.57
CA LEU A 181 1.25 -43.98 38.45
C LEU A 181 0.48 -44.04 37.11
N TYR A 182 -0.27 -45.12 36.89
CA TYR A 182 -1.08 -45.28 35.68
C TYR A 182 -2.20 -44.23 35.61
N VAL A 183 -2.85 -43.99 36.76
CA VAL A 183 -3.88 -42.97 36.85
C VAL A 183 -3.32 -41.56 36.54
N SER A 184 -2.13 -41.25 37.07
CA SER A 184 -1.48 -39.95 36.81
C SER A 184 -1.11 -39.79 35.34
N LEU A 185 -0.57 -40.81 34.67
CA LEU A 185 -0.23 -40.77 33.25
C LEU A 185 -1.46 -40.53 32.37
N VAL A 186 -2.55 -41.26 32.65
CA VAL A 186 -3.81 -41.07 31.90
C VAL A 186 -4.40 -39.68 32.12
N THR A 187 -4.41 -39.21 33.38
CA THR A 187 -4.98 -37.92 33.76
C THR A 187 -4.22 -36.74 33.11
N VAL A 188 -2.87 -36.79 33.16
CA VAL A 188 -2.03 -35.77 32.53
C VAL A 188 -2.21 -35.75 31.01
N ASN A 189 -2.26 -36.92 30.36
CA ASN A 189 -2.50 -37.02 28.92
C ASN A 189 -3.88 -36.45 28.55
N ALA A 190 -4.94 -36.81 29.29
CA ALA A 190 -6.30 -36.29 29.06
C ALA A 190 -6.37 -34.77 29.25
N PHE A 191 -5.74 -34.26 30.30
CA PHE A 191 -5.66 -32.82 30.57
C PHE A 191 -4.93 -32.08 29.42
N CYS A 192 -3.75 -32.55 29.02
CA CYS A 192 -2.98 -31.97 27.93
C CYS A 192 -3.74 -31.99 26.59
N PHE A 193 -4.47 -33.09 26.32
CA PHE A 193 -5.34 -33.17 25.15
C PHE A 193 -6.45 -32.13 25.21
N ALA A 194 -7.17 -31.99 26.32
CA ALA A 194 -8.26 -31.07 26.51
C ALA A 194 -7.82 -29.59 26.33
N VAL A 195 -6.75 -29.21 27.03
CA VAL A 195 -6.17 -27.86 26.92
C VAL A 195 -5.72 -27.57 25.48
N GLY A 196 -5.04 -28.51 24.86
CA GLY A 196 -4.59 -28.37 23.49
C GLY A 196 -5.74 -28.27 22.48
N ALA A 197 -6.83 -29.00 22.69
CA ALA A 197 -8.01 -28.91 21.84
C ALA A 197 -8.72 -27.55 21.97
N LEU A 198 -8.86 -27.04 23.20
CA LEU A 198 -9.42 -25.72 23.48
C LEU A 198 -8.58 -24.60 22.85
N THR A 199 -7.26 -24.65 23.04
CA THR A 199 -6.33 -23.68 22.46
C THR A 199 -6.40 -23.69 20.93
N SER A 200 -6.48 -24.87 20.30
CA SER A 200 -6.60 -24.97 18.84
C SER A 200 -7.92 -24.41 18.32
N ARG A 201 -9.02 -24.60 19.05
CA ARG A 201 -10.34 -24.01 18.70
C ARG A 201 -10.31 -22.48 18.77
N ASN A 202 -9.75 -21.93 19.85
CA ASN A 202 -9.68 -20.48 20.04
C ASN A 202 -8.78 -19.82 18.97
N LEU A 203 -7.63 -20.43 18.68
CA LEU A 203 -6.73 -19.96 17.61
C LEU A 203 -7.38 -20.01 16.23
N ARG A 204 -8.16 -21.06 15.95
CA ARG A 204 -8.88 -21.16 14.69
C ARG A 204 -9.91 -20.04 14.57
N ARG A 205 -10.71 -19.77 15.62
CA ARG A 205 -11.70 -18.68 15.62
C ARG A 205 -11.03 -17.33 15.38
N SER A 206 -10.02 -17.00 16.16
CA SER A 206 -9.31 -15.73 16.02
C SER A 206 -8.67 -15.58 14.63
N SER A 207 -8.11 -16.65 14.05
CA SER A 207 -7.51 -16.61 12.71
C SER A 207 -8.54 -16.41 11.60
N ILE A 208 -9.75 -16.95 11.76
CA ILE A 208 -10.86 -16.74 10.84
C ILE A 208 -11.35 -15.29 10.94
N GLU A 209 -11.60 -14.79 12.15
CA GLU A 209 -12.09 -13.43 12.38
C GLU A 209 -11.13 -12.38 11.83
N ASP A 210 -9.82 -12.52 12.10
CA ASP A 210 -8.78 -11.62 11.60
C ASP A 210 -8.68 -11.70 10.06
N GLY A 211 -8.79 -12.91 9.50
CA GLY A 211 -8.78 -13.10 8.05
C GLY A 211 -9.99 -12.49 7.35
N LEU A 212 -11.19 -12.59 7.95
CA LEU A 212 -12.39 -11.97 7.43
C LEU A 212 -12.29 -10.44 7.47
N ARG A 213 -11.83 -9.87 8.61
CA ARG A 213 -11.60 -8.42 8.72
C ARG A 213 -10.66 -7.90 7.63
N SER A 214 -9.49 -8.53 7.47
CA SER A 214 -8.53 -8.12 6.44
C SER A 214 -9.11 -8.22 5.02
N ARG A 215 -9.97 -9.21 4.77
CA ARG A 215 -10.66 -9.37 3.49
C ARG A 215 -11.71 -8.28 3.25
N ASP A 216 -12.49 -7.94 4.28
CA ASP A 216 -13.52 -6.91 4.19
C ASP A 216 -12.88 -5.52 4.04
N GLU A 217 -11.79 -5.24 4.75
CA GLU A 217 -10.96 -4.03 4.58
C GLU A 217 -10.41 -3.93 3.14
N ALA A 218 -9.87 -5.03 2.60
CA ALA A 218 -9.36 -5.04 1.22
C ALA A 218 -10.46 -4.81 0.18
N ARG A 219 -11.67 -5.37 0.38
CA ARG A 219 -12.82 -5.14 -0.51
C ARG A 219 -13.29 -3.69 -0.46
N GLU A 220 -13.36 -3.12 0.74
CA GLU A 220 -13.75 -1.72 0.90
C GLU A 220 -12.74 -0.76 0.24
N GLN A 221 -11.44 -1.03 0.38
CA GLN A 221 -10.39 -0.27 -0.30
C GLN A 221 -10.51 -0.35 -1.83
N LEU A 222 -10.81 -1.53 -2.37
CA LEU A 222 -11.04 -1.69 -3.82
C LEU A 222 -12.27 -0.91 -4.27
N ARG A 223 -13.37 -0.96 -3.52
CA ARG A 223 -14.59 -0.22 -3.83
C ARG A 223 -14.35 1.29 -3.84
N ILE A 224 -13.73 1.82 -2.79
CA ILE A 224 -13.39 3.25 -2.71
C ILE A 224 -12.50 3.67 -3.89
N ARG A 225 -11.52 2.85 -4.24
CA ARG A 225 -10.65 3.13 -5.38
C ARG A 225 -11.41 3.15 -6.72
N ASP A 226 -12.32 2.21 -6.93
CA ASP A 226 -13.13 2.17 -8.15
C ASP A 226 -14.09 3.38 -8.22
N GLU A 227 -14.67 3.82 -7.09
CA GLU A 227 -15.48 5.04 -6.99
C GLU A 227 -14.65 6.31 -7.32
N LEU A 228 -13.42 6.42 -6.78
CA LEU A 228 -12.52 7.53 -7.09
C LEU A 228 -12.08 7.53 -8.56
N ARG A 229 -11.82 6.35 -9.14
CA ARG A 229 -11.50 6.26 -10.57
C ARG A 229 -12.67 6.72 -11.45
N PHE A 230 -13.88 6.34 -11.10
CA PHE A 230 -15.07 6.82 -11.81
C PHE A 230 -15.24 8.34 -11.67
N ALA A 231 -15.02 8.90 -10.48
CA ALA A 231 -15.04 10.34 -10.26
C ALA A 231 -14.01 11.08 -11.13
N ARG A 232 -12.79 10.50 -11.28
CA ARG A 232 -11.77 11.01 -12.20
C ARG A 232 -12.23 10.99 -13.66
N GLU A 233 -12.81 9.89 -14.13
CA GLU A 233 -13.31 9.77 -15.50
C GLU A 233 -14.38 10.84 -15.78
N VAL A 234 -15.28 11.09 -14.82
CA VAL A 234 -16.27 12.17 -14.91
C VAL A 234 -15.58 13.54 -14.96
N GLN A 235 -14.58 13.80 -14.11
CA GLN A 235 -13.86 15.07 -14.08
C GLN A 235 -13.12 15.33 -15.40
N ILE A 236 -12.39 14.34 -15.93
CA ILE A 236 -11.69 14.48 -17.22
C ILE A 236 -12.68 14.80 -18.35
N SER A 237 -13.89 14.23 -18.31
CA SER A 237 -14.93 14.54 -19.29
C SER A 237 -15.47 15.99 -19.19
N MET A 238 -15.11 16.71 -18.13
CA MET A 238 -15.43 18.12 -17.97
C MET A 238 -14.41 19.04 -18.63
N LEU A 239 -13.20 18.58 -18.93
CA LEU A 239 -12.21 19.34 -19.70
C LEU A 239 -12.60 19.37 -21.17
N PRO A 240 -12.18 20.40 -21.93
CA PRO A 240 -12.49 20.48 -23.36
C PRO A 240 -11.80 19.34 -24.12
N GLU A 241 -12.56 18.67 -25.00
CA GLU A 241 -12.02 17.58 -25.84
C GLU A 241 -11.01 18.10 -26.88
N ALA A 242 -11.22 19.31 -27.39
CA ALA A 242 -10.35 19.96 -28.35
C ALA A 242 -10.46 21.48 -28.23
N PRO A 243 -9.41 22.22 -28.57
CA PRO A 243 -9.48 23.69 -28.67
C PRO A 243 -10.39 24.13 -29.84
N PRO A 244 -11.01 25.32 -29.76
CA PRO A 244 -11.78 25.85 -30.86
C PRO A 244 -10.87 26.16 -32.06
N LEU A 245 -11.37 25.90 -33.26
CA LEU A 245 -10.65 26.20 -34.50
C LEU A 245 -10.89 27.67 -34.86
N LEU A 246 -9.86 28.48 -34.72
CA LEU A 246 -9.89 29.91 -35.06
C LEU A 246 -8.79 30.21 -36.09
N PRO A 247 -9.10 30.95 -37.18
CA PRO A 247 -8.10 31.23 -38.21
C PRO A 247 -6.97 32.17 -37.74
N TRP A 248 -7.14 32.86 -36.63
CA TRP A 248 -6.23 33.84 -36.07
C TRP A 248 -5.54 33.42 -34.78
N ALA A 249 -5.85 32.22 -34.26
CA ALA A 249 -5.22 31.69 -33.04
C ALA A 249 -5.00 30.18 -33.15
N ASP A 250 -3.80 29.76 -32.81
CA ASP A 250 -3.41 28.35 -32.61
C ASP A 250 -3.37 28.06 -31.11
N ILE A 251 -4.05 27.02 -30.66
CA ILE A 251 -4.33 26.79 -29.23
C ILE A 251 -4.00 25.35 -28.86
N ALA A 252 -3.30 25.16 -27.76
CA ALA A 252 -3.05 23.87 -27.19
C ALA A 252 -3.18 23.90 -25.66
N GLY A 253 -3.93 22.97 -25.11
CA GLY A 253 -4.08 22.82 -23.64
C GLY A 253 -3.91 21.40 -23.18
N ILE A 254 -3.50 21.25 -21.92
CA ILE A 254 -3.39 19.95 -21.24
C ILE A 254 -3.55 20.14 -19.74
N SER A 255 -4.11 19.13 -19.08
CA SER A 255 -4.10 19.00 -17.62
C SER A 255 -3.71 17.56 -17.26
N LEU A 256 -2.69 17.42 -16.42
CA LEU A 256 -2.11 16.16 -15.95
C LEU A 256 -2.27 16.08 -14.43
N PRO A 257 -3.29 15.39 -13.92
CA PRO A 257 -3.52 15.33 -12.48
C PRO A 257 -2.48 14.46 -11.76
N ALA A 258 -2.03 14.91 -10.59
CA ALA A 258 -1.11 14.19 -9.70
C ALA A 258 -1.82 13.08 -8.91
N SER A 259 -3.11 13.22 -8.63
CA SER A 259 -3.92 12.28 -7.86
C SER A 259 -5.06 11.68 -8.68
N GLU A 260 -5.91 10.82 -8.03
CA GLU A 260 -7.08 10.24 -8.68
C GLU A 260 -8.11 11.31 -9.11
N VAL A 261 -8.24 12.42 -8.38
CA VAL A 261 -9.13 13.53 -8.71
C VAL A 261 -8.37 14.83 -8.49
N GLY A 262 -8.11 15.59 -9.57
CA GLY A 262 -7.34 16.83 -9.54
C GLY A 262 -8.14 18.05 -9.08
N GLY A 263 -7.44 19.17 -8.84
CA GLY A 263 -7.98 20.49 -8.57
C GLY A 263 -8.01 21.38 -9.80
N ASP A 264 -7.14 21.11 -10.76
CA ASP A 264 -6.92 21.92 -11.93
C ASP A 264 -8.06 21.90 -12.94
N TYR A 265 -8.29 23.06 -13.55
CA TYR A 265 -9.31 23.28 -14.56
C TYR A 265 -8.82 24.23 -15.64
N TYR A 266 -9.11 23.92 -16.92
CA TYR A 266 -9.06 24.87 -18.02
C TYR A 266 -10.24 24.66 -18.96
N ASP A 267 -10.62 25.73 -19.67
CA ASP A 267 -11.69 25.70 -20.67
C ASP A 267 -11.54 26.82 -21.71
N TYR A 268 -12.30 26.70 -22.80
CA TYR A 268 -12.33 27.64 -23.91
C TYR A 268 -13.76 28.03 -24.25
N TYR A 269 -13.99 29.31 -24.48
CA TYR A 269 -15.27 29.82 -24.96
C TYR A 269 -15.04 30.81 -26.11
N VAL A 270 -15.80 30.65 -27.18
CA VAL A 270 -15.87 31.65 -28.25
C VAL A 270 -17.17 32.42 -28.09
N VAL A 271 -17.07 33.74 -27.87
CA VAL A 271 -18.20 34.64 -27.66
C VAL A 271 -18.03 35.85 -28.57
N ASP A 272 -18.98 36.05 -29.47
CA ASP A 272 -18.97 37.17 -30.45
C ASP A 272 -17.62 37.29 -31.20
N GLY A 273 -17.06 36.16 -31.65
CA GLY A 273 -15.78 36.10 -32.37
C GLY A 273 -14.52 36.27 -31.51
N ARG A 274 -14.66 36.53 -30.21
CA ARG A 274 -13.58 36.64 -29.25
C ARG A 274 -13.34 35.29 -28.56
N LEU A 275 -12.09 35.04 -28.18
CA LEU A 275 -11.67 33.82 -27.48
C LEU A 275 -11.47 34.11 -25.99
N ALA A 276 -12.25 33.47 -25.14
CA ALA A 276 -12.01 33.47 -23.71
C ALA A 276 -11.37 32.12 -23.31
N ILE A 277 -10.27 32.18 -22.54
CA ILE A 277 -9.54 31.05 -22.01
C ILE A 277 -9.54 31.14 -20.50
N ILE A 278 -9.82 30.04 -19.85
CA ILE A 278 -9.89 29.92 -18.40
C ILE A 278 -8.83 28.94 -17.94
N CYS A 279 -8.09 29.28 -16.89
CA CYS A 279 -7.18 28.39 -16.18
C CYS A 279 -7.33 28.67 -14.69
N GLY A 280 -7.49 27.62 -13.89
CA GLY A 280 -7.67 27.75 -12.45
C GLY A 280 -7.34 26.47 -11.72
N ASP A 281 -7.11 26.61 -10.41
CA ASP A 281 -6.88 25.52 -9.49
C ASP A 281 -7.77 25.65 -8.26
N VAL A 282 -8.33 24.55 -7.82
CA VAL A 282 -9.17 24.43 -6.61
C VAL A 282 -8.31 23.92 -5.46
N ALA A 283 -8.11 24.72 -4.43
CA ALA A 283 -7.28 24.40 -3.28
C ALA A 283 -7.62 23.02 -2.68
N GLY A 284 -6.60 22.15 -2.59
CA GLY A 284 -6.73 20.77 -2.12
C GLY A 284 -7.03 19.79 -3.24
N HIS A 285 -7.10 18.51 -2.91
CA HIS A 285 -7.26 17.41 -3.86
C HIS A 285 -8.42 16.48 -3.49
N GLY A 286 -8.83 15.64 -4.42
CA GLY A 286 -9.84 14.60 -4.21
C GLY A 286 -11.27 15.08 -4.51
N LEU A 287 -12.25 14.37 -3.97
CA LEU A 287 -13.67 14.54 -4.34
C LEU A 287 -14.21 15.97 -4.11
N ALA A 288 -13.73 16.65 -3.05
CA ALA A 288 -14.21 18.01 -2.73
C ALA A 288 -13.79 19.04 -3.78
N SER A 289 -12.54 18.96 -4.29
CA SER A 289 -12.07 19.80 -5.39
C SER A 289 -12.84 19.52 -6.68
N GLY A 290 -13.08 18.25 -7.02
CA GLY A 290 -13.87 17.87 -8.19
C GLY A 290 -15.33 18.38 -8.16
N ILE A 291 -15.99 18.39 -7.01
CA ILE A 291 -17.35 18.95 -6.85
C ILE A 291 -17.32 20.47 -7.05
N THR A 292 -16.33 21.18 -6.49
CA THR A 292 -16.19 22.62 -6.64
C THR A 292 -15.91 22.99 -8.09
N LEU A 293 -15.05 22.24 -8.76
CA LEU A 293 -14.74 22.37 -10.18
C LEU A 293 -16.00 22.18 -11.05
N SER A 294 -16.84 21.18 -10.76
CA SER A 294 -18.11 20.96 -11.46
C SER A 294 -19.06 22.13 -11.32
N ALA A 295 -19.11 22.77 -10.14
CA ALA A 295 -19.92 23.95 -9.90
C ALA A 295 -19.38 25.15 -10.66
N LEU A 296 -18.05 25.34 -10.71
CA LEU A 296 -17.40 26.40 -11.49
C LEU A 296 -17.68 26.24 -12.97
N ARG A 297 -17.46 25.08 -13.56
CA ARG A 297 -17.74 24.81 -14.97
C ARG A 297 -19.20 25.12 -15.34
N SER A 298 -20.13 24.66 -14.50
CA SER A 298 -21.55 24.96 -14.68
C SER A 298 -21.81 26.45 -14.64
N GLY A 299 -21.15 27.17 -13.72
CA GLY A 299 -21.22 28.63 -13.62
C GLY A 299 -20.70 29.32 -14.86
N PHE A 300 -19.52 28.93 -15.38
CA PHE A 300 -18.98 29.48 -16.65
C PHE A 300 -19.91 29.21 -17.83
N THR A 301 -20.45 28.01 -17.94
CA THR A 301 -21.40 27.63 -19.00
C THR A 301 -22.64 28.52 -18.98
N LEU A 302 -23.17 28.83 -17.81
CA LEU A 302 -24.35 29.68 -17.65
C LEU A 302 -24.02 31.18 -17.90
N LEU A 303 -22.79 31.61 -17.60
CA LEU A 303 -22.32 32.97 -17.73
C LEU A 303 -21.53 33.23 -19.03
N ARG A 304 -21.46 32.24 -19.95
CA ARG A 304 -20.60 32.32 -21.14
C ARG A 304 -20.79 33.59 -21.95
N ASP A 305 -22.03 34.05 -22.13
CA ASP A 305 -22.35 35.27 -22.91
C ASP A 305 -21.90 36.57 -22.19
N GLN A 306 -21.53 36.47 -20.90
CA GLN A 306 -20.99 37.58 -20.11
C GLN A 306 -19.46 37.60 -20.06
N LEU A 307 -18.76 36.60 -20.65
CA LEU A 307 -17.30 36.51 -20.67
C LEU A 307 -16.61 37.67 -21.41
N LEU A 308 -17.38 38.52 -22.09
CA LEU A 308 -16.88 39.82 -22.62
C LEU A 308 -16.44 40.80 -21.51
N ASP A 309 -16.85 40.54 -20.25
CA ASP A 309 -16.36 41.22 -19.05
C ASP A 309 -15.87 40.16 -18.05
N PRO A 310 -14.60 39.71 -18.20
CA PRO A 310 -14.04 38.60 -17.37
C PRO A 310 -14.11 38.89 -15.88
N ALA A 311 -13.84 40.12 -15.45
CA ALA A 311 -13.85 40.45 -14.03
C ALA A 311 -15.25 40.30 -13.43
N ARG A 312 -16.28 40.72 -14.14
CA ARG A 312 -17.67 40.56 -13.70
C ARG A 312 -18.09 39.09 -13.61
N VAL A 313 -17.63 38.27 -14.51
CA VAL A 313 -17.91 36.80 -14.45
C VAL A 313 -17.27 36.20 -13.22
N LEU A 314 -16.00 36.53 -12.92
CA LEU A 314 -15.32 36.04 -11.72
C LEU A 314 -15.98 36.55 -10.42
N ASP A 315 -16.45 37.81 -10.39
CA ASP A 315 -17.22 38.35 -9.27
C ASP A 315 -18.51 37.53 -9.01
N ARG A 316 -19.20 37.09 -10.06
CA ARG A 316 -20.37 36.24 -9.92
C ARG A 316 -20.01 34.81 -9.48
N LEU A 317 -18.92 34.26 -9.98
CA LEU A 317 -18.45 32.94 -9.60
C LEU A 317 -17.94 32.89 -8.15
N GLN A 318 -17.53 34.03 -7.58
CA GLN A 318 -17.26 34.17 -6.14
C GLN A 318 -18.45 33.68 -5.28
N GLU A 319 -19.67 33.97 -5.67
CA GLU A 319 -20.88 33.51 -4.98
C GLU A 319 -21.05 32.00 -5.12
N VAL A 320 -20.81 31.47 -6.31
CA VAL A 320 -20.89 30.02 -6.58
C VAL A 320 -19.93 29.25 -5.70
N VAL A 321 -18.65 29.65 -5.64
CA VAL A 321 -17.63 29.02 -4.80
C VAL A 321 -17.99 29.12 -3.32
N THR A 322 -18.42 30.31 -2.88
CA THR A 322 -18.79 30.54 -1.47
C THR A 322 -19.96 29.66 -1.01
N HIS A 323 -20.96 29.44 -1.89
CA HIS A 323 -22.14 28.65 -1.55
C HIS A 323 -21.90 27.14 -1.70
N SER A 324 -21.24 26.70 -2.75
CA SER A 324 -20.99 25.27 -3.02
C SER A 324 -20.09 24.62 -1.98
N SER A 325 -19.07 25.35 -1.52
CA SER A 325 -18.06 24.82 -0.58
C SER A 325 -18.31 25.19 0.88
N ARG A 326 -19.39 25.90 1.19
CA ARG A 326 -19.63 26.48 2.54
C ARG A 326 -18.40 27.24 3.07
N ARG A 327 -17.69 27.95 2.20
CA ARG A 327 -16.47 28.74 2.51
C ARG A 327 -15.28 27.91 2.98
N ARG A 328 -15.19 26.65 2.58
CA ARG A 328 -14.08 25.76 2.93
C ARG A 328 -13.08 25.58 1.81
N MET A 329 -13.46 25.90 0.58
CA MET A 329 -12.61 25.78 -0.60
C MET A 329 -12.29 27.18 -1.13
N MET A 330 -11.08 27.32 -1.62
CA MET A 330 -10.61 28.49 -2.37
C MET A 330 -10.28 28.05 -3.78
N VAL A 331 -10.41 28.96 -4.73
CA VAL A 331 -10.10 28.71 -6.13
C VAL A 331 -9.25 29.85 -6.64
N THR A 332 -8.07 29.53 -7.12
CA THR A 332 -7.27 30.45 -7.92
C THR A 332 -7.70 30.31 -9.37
N ILE A 333 -7.93 31.43 -10.06
CA ILE A 333 -8.44 31.39 -11.43
C ILE A 333 -8.10 32.64 -12.22
N SER A 334 -7.72 32.44 -13.48
CA SER A 334 -7.52 33.52 -14.46
C SER A 334 -8.39 33.29 -15.68
N VAL A 335 -8.89 34.38 -16.23
CA VAL A 335 -9.60 34.45 -17.52
C VAL A 335 -8.85 35.39 -18.45
N LEU A 336 -8.43 34.90 -19.60
CA LEU A 336 -7.85 35.64 -20.70
C LEU A 336 -8.89 35.77 -21.82
N LEU A 337 -9.34 36.98 -22.12
CA LEU A 337 -10.20 37.28 -23.25
C LEU A 337 -9.36 37.94 -24.36
N LEU A 338 -9.28 37.30 -25.51
CA LEU A 338 -8.59 37.83 -26.71
C LEU A 338 -9.61 38.36 -27.71
N ASP A 339 -9.49 39.64 -28.01
CA ASP A 339 -10.26 40.33 -29.04
C ASP A 339 -9.36 40.61 -30.27
N HIS A 340 -9.52 39.81 -31.31
CA HIS A 340 -8.72 39.89 -32.52
C HIS A 340 -9.00 41.15 -33.32
N GLU A 341 -10.22 41.72 -33.26
CA GLU A 341 -10.56 42.93 -34.00
C GLU A 341 -9.89 44.16 -33.41
N THR A 342 -9.81 44.25 -32.08
CA THR A 342 -9.19 45.39 -31.40
C THR A 342 -7.73 45.15 -31.04
N HIS A 343 -7.18 43.93 -31.24
CA HIS A 343 -5.86 43.51 -30.80
C HIS A 343 -5.61 43.74 -29.30
N GLN A 344 -6.61 43.46 -28.48
CA GLN A 344 -6.58 43.64 -27.04
C GLN A 344 -6.81 42.33 -26.32
N ALA A 345 -5.97 42.04 -25.35
CA ALA A 345 -6.10 40.95 -24.40
C ALA A 345 -6.57 41.53 -23.06
N THR A 346 -7.76 41.13 -22.60
CA THR A 346 -8.27 41.44 -21.26
C THR A 346 -8.05 40.27 -20.33
N ILE A 347 -7.31 40.49 -19.26
CA ILE A 347 -6.98 39.47 -18.26
C ILE A 347 -7.63 39.86 -16.95
N ALA A 348 -8.42 38.96 -16.38
CA ALA A 348 -8.92 39.01 -15.01
C ALA A 348 -8.39 37.83 -14.21
N SER A 349 -7.93 38.07 -12.97
CA SER A 349 -7.36 37.02 -12.14
C SER A 349 -7.82 37.14 -10.69
N ALA A 350 -8.09 36.00 -10.07
CA ALA A 350 -8.41 35.86 -8.66
C ALA A 350 -7.38 34.90 -8.01
N GLY A 351 -6.21 35.41 -7.64
CA GLY A 351 -5.17 34.69 -6.92
C GLY A 351 -4.41 33.64 -7.74
N HIS A 352 -4.57 33.60 -9.06
CA HIS A 352 -3.91 32.63 -9.93
C HIS A 352 -2.50 33.08 -10.33
N PRO A 353 -1.57 32.17 -10.67
CA PRO A 353 -0.23 32.47 -11.14
C PRO A 353 -0.20 33.49 -12.27
N PRO A 354 0.90 34.28 -12.43
CA PRO A 354 1.03 35.25 -13.49
C PRO A 354 0.93 34.61 -14.86
N LEU A 355 0.20 35.23 -15.77
CA LEU A 355 0.15 34.83 -17.17
C LEU A 355 1.43 35.27 -17.87
N LEU A 356 2.03 34.35 -18.66
CA LEU A 356 3.20 34.69 -19.47
C LEU A 356 2.77 35.17 -20.86
N HIS A 357 3.25 36.34 -21.28
CA HIS A 357 3.12 36.89 -22.62
C HIS A 357 4.51 36.98 -23.27
N VAL A 358 4.66 36.38 -24.43
CA VAL A 358 5.89 36.41 -25.24
C VAL A 358 5.59 37.13 -26.53
N ARG A 359 6.33 38.23 -26.81
CA ARG A 359 6.20 39.00 -28.03
C ARG A 359 6.69 38.21 -29.25
N GLY A 360 5.93 38.25 -30.32
CA GLY A 360 6.27 37.53 -31.55
C GLY A 360 7.52 38.09 -32.26
N ASP A 361 7.70 39.38 -32.24
CA ASP A 361 8.77 40.10 -32.93
C ASP A 361 10.12 40.08 -32.20
N SER A 362 10.10 40.32 -30.90
CA SER A 362 11.31 40.50 -30.08
C SER A 362 11.65 39.31 -29.21
N ARG A 363 10.71 38.37 -29.06
CA ARG A 363 10.79 37.22 -28.11
C ARG A 363 10.94 37.69 -26.66
N GLU A 364 10.63 38.97 -26.40
CA GLU A 364 10.59 39.53 -25.07
C GLU A 364 9.47 38.86 -24.26
N THR A 365 9.78 38.49 -23.02
CA THR A 365 8.85 37.83 -22.11
C THR A 365 8.34 38.81 -21.05
N GLN A 366 7.04 38.82 -20.83
CA GLN A 366 6.39 39.60 -19.79
C GLN A 366 5.50 38.72 -18.92
N LEU A 367 5.71 38.75 -17.61
CA LEU A 367 4.77 38.20 -16.66
C LEU A 367 3.68 39.22 -16.35
N ILE A 368 2.42 38.88 -16.65
CA ILE A 368 1.26 39.70 -16.36
C ILE A 368 0.68 39.23 -15.04
N GLU A 369 1.06 39.94 -13.99
CA GLU A 369 0.64 39.66 -12.63
C GLU A 369 -0.54 40.56 -12.23
N ILE A 370 -1.55 39.97 -11.58
CA ILE A 370 -2.73 40.64 -11.07
C ILE A 370 -2.95 40.15 -9.62
N PHE A 371 -2.69 41.06 -8.67
CA PHE A 371 -2.85 40.74 -7.27
C PHE A 371 -4.32 40.80 -6.85
N ALA A 372 -4.90 39.68 -6.54
CA ALA A 372 -6.24 39.54 -6.01
C ALA A 372 -6.35 38.30 -5.11
N PRO A 373 -7.26 38.28 -4.14
CA PRO A 373 -7.52 37.10 -3.38
C PRO A 373 -8.21 36.02 -4.23
N PRO A 374 -7.99 34.73 -3.95
CA PRO A 374 -8.69 33.65 -4.64
C PRO A 374 -10.21 33.70 -4.38
N LEU A 375 -10.99 33.14 -5.30
CA LEU A 375 -12.43 32.97 -5.11
C LEU A 375 -12.71 32.14 -3.85
N GLY A 376 -13.75 32.49 -3.11
CA GLY A 376 -14.04 31.85 -1.80
C GLY A 376 -13.42 32.59 -0.61
N ALA A 377 -12.43 33.44 -0.81
CA ALA A 377 -11.92 34.34 0.22
C ALA A 377 -12.95 35.45 0.59
N ARG A 378 -13.00 35.79 1.88
CA ARG A 378 -14.05 36.68 2.45
C ARG A 378 -13.89 38.17 2.16
N LEU A 379 -13.13 38.56 1.18
CA LEU A 379 -12.65 39.93 1.06
C LEU A 379 -13.51 40.84 0.13
N GLY A 380 -14.73 40.69 -0.09
CA GLY A 380 -15.68 41.66 -0.68
C GLY A 380 -15.13 42.63 -1.78
N ALA A 381 -13.94 42.35 -2.29
CA ALA A 381 -13.26 43.10 -3.32
C ALA A 381 -13.71 42.61 -4.70
N THR A 382 -13.93 43.55 -5.63
CA THR A 382 -14.15 43.22 -7.03
C THR A 382 -12.87 42.63 -7.62
N VAL A 383 -13.01 41.63 -8.50
CA VAL A 383 -11.87 41.03 -9.20
C VAL A 383 -11.27 42.08 -10.15
N PRO A 384 -9.96 42.36 -10.05
CA PRO A 384 -9.31 43.31 -10.94
C PRO A 384 -9.09 42.72 -12.34
N GLN A 385 -9.02 43.59 -13.35
CA GLN A 385 -8.63 43.21 -14.71
C GLN A 385 -7.58 44.15 -15.29
N ARG A 386 -6.80 43.63 -16.23
CA ARG A 386 -5.78 44.36 -16.96
C ARG A 386 -5.96 44.14 -18.46
N ILE A 387 -5.80 45.23 -19.24
CA ILE A 387 -5.85 45.16 -20.70
C ILE A 387 -4.43 45.38 -21.21
N VAL A 388 -3.99 44.52 -22.12
CA VAL A 388 -2.70 44.63 -22.80
C VAL A 388 -2.88 44.47 -24.31
N PRO A 389 -2.15 45.22 -25.14
CA PRO A 389 -2.18 45.01 -26.58
C PRO A 389 -1.40 43.75 -26.96
N PHE A 390 -1.81 43.12 -28.06
CA PHE A 390 -1.07 42.02 -28.67
C PHE A 390 -0.96 42.19 -30.20
N ALA A 391 -0.05 41.43 -30.79
CA ALA A 391 0.19 41.41 -32.22
C ALA A 391 0.27 39.97 -32.75
N SER A 392 0.26 39.83 -34.07
CA SER A 392 0.54 38.54 -34.73
C SER A 392 1.90 38.01 -34.30
N GLY A 393 2.00 36.71 -34.04
CA GLY A 393 3.20 36.02 -33.54
C GLY A 393 3.32 36.00 -32.01
N ASP A 394 2.52 36.83 -31.29
CA ASP A 394 2.52 36.80 -29.82
C ASP A 394 2.01 35.48 -29.27
N THR A 395 2.58 35.06 -28.14
CA THR A 395 2.20 33.83 -27.45
C THR A 395 1.78 34.14 -26.02
N PHE A 396 0.62 33.65 -25.62
CA PHE A 396 0.13 33.68 -24.24
C PHE A 396 0.16 32.29 -23.63
N VAL A 397 0.62 32.21 -22.37
CA VAL A 397 0.67 30.96 -21.63
C VAL A 397 0.01 31.13 -20.27
N LEU A 398 -1.02 30.32 -20.02
CA LEU A 398 -1.65 30.19 -18.72
C LEU A 398 -1.19 28.82 -18.15
N HIS A 399 -0.94 28.78 -16.86
CA HIS A 399 -0.43 27.57 -16.20
C HIS A 399 -0.86 27.52 -14.73
N SER A 400 -0.94 26.32 -14.17
CA SER A 400 -1.06 26.13 -12.71
C SER A 400 0.31 26.24 -12.03
N ASP A 401 0.28 26.28 -10.70
CA ASP A 401 1.49 26.31 -9.86
C ASP A 401 2.31 25.01 -9.95
N GLY A 402 1.68 23.87 -10.20
CA GLY A 402 2.37 22.59 -10.39
C GLY A 402 3.45 22.57 -11.48
N ILE A 403 3.45 23.57 -12.41
CA ILE A 403 4.56 23.72 -13.37
C ILE A 403 5.78 24.34 -12.70
N TYR A 404 5.64 25.55 -12.14
CA TYR A 404 6.81 26.29 -11.64
C TYR A 404 7.25 25.87 -10.24
N GLU A 405 6.36 25.23 -9.47
CA GLU A 405 6.68 24.64 -8.16
C GLU A 405 7.21 23.19 -8.26
N THR A 406 7.25 22.60 -9.46
CA THR A 406 7.88 21.29 -9.66
C THR A 406 9.31 21.30 -9.10
N VAL A 407 9.62 20.34 -8.21
CA VAL A 407 10.93 20.19 -7.60
C VAL A 407 11.76 19.08 -8.23
N ASN A 408 13.07 19.25 -8.23
CA ASN A 408 14.04 18.23 -8.64
C ASN A 408 14.57 17.43 -7.43
N ALA A 409 15.40 16.43 -7.67
CA ALA A 409 16.03 15.61 -6.62
C ALA A 409 16.93 16.42 -5.64
N SER A 410 17.34 17.65 -5.97
CA SER A 410 18.09 18.56 -5.10
C SER A 410 17.18 19.46 -4.26
N GLY A 411 15.87 19.45 -4.52
CA GLY A 411 14.91 20.34 -3.87
C GLY A 411 14.82 21.72 -4.49
N ASP A 412 15.40 21.93 -5.68
CA ASP A 412 15.26 23.21 -6.41
C ASP A 412 13.93 23.25 -7.13
N GLU A 413 13.26 24.42 -7.16
CA GLU A 413 12.04 24.64 -7.93
C GLU A 413 12.33 24.93 -9.40
N TYR A 414 11.44 24.54 -10.28
CA TYR A 414 11.52 24.78 -11.74
C TYR A 414 11.55 26.30 -12.07
N GLY A 415 10.65 27.05 -11.48
CA GLY A 415 10.58 28.50 -11.52
C GLY A 415 10.03 29.09 -12.82
N LEU A 416 9.43 30.29 -12.69
CA LEU A 416 8.83 31.04 -13.81
C LEU A 416 9.85 31.50 -14.84
N ASP A 417 11.09 31.84 -14.45
CA ASP A 417 12.14 32.27 -15.37
C ASP A 417 12.55 31.17 -16.34
N ARG A 418 12.52 29.91 -15.89
CA ARG A 418 12.81 28.76 -16.75
C ARG A 418 11.67 28.51 -17.72
N LEU A 419 10.42 28.56 -17.25
CA LEU A 419 9.22 28.52 -18.10
C LEU A 419 9.30 29.55 -19.20
N ALA A 420 9.54 30.82 -18.85
CA ALA A 420 9.62 31.93 -19.79
C ALA A 420 10.71 31.72 -20.87
N ARG A 421 11.89 31.21 -20.47
CA ARG A 421 12.98 30.90 -21.41
C ARG A 421 12.61 29.83 -22.41
N ILE A 422 11.97 28.72 -21.95
CA ILE A 422 11.56 27.63 -22.84
C ILE A 422 10.51 28.10 -23.84
N VAL A 423 9.48 28.82 -23.40
CA VAL A 423 8.45 29.37 -24.28
C VAL A 423 9.05 30.36 -25.30
N ALA A 424 9.93 31.26 -24.84
CA ALA A 424 10.59 32.24 -25.73
C ALA A 424 11.53 31.58 -26.76
N ALA A 425 12.11 30.42 -26.45
CA ALA A 425 13.01 29.71 -27.34
C ALA A 425 12.27 28.89 -28.43
N CYS A 426 10.97 28.66 -28.28
CA CYS A 426 10.19 27.81 -29.19
C CYS A 426 9.42 28.66 -30.21
N ASP A 427 9.73 28.49 -31.51
CA ASP A 427 9.04 29.17 -32.62
C ASP A 427 7.95 28.33 -33.27
N GLY A 428 7.66 27.17 -32.74
CA GLY A 428 6.70 26.19 -33.27
C GLY A 428 5.23 26.58 -33.05
N THR A 429 4.36 25.63 -33.34
CA THR A 429 2.92 25.70 -33.05
C THR A 429 2.65 25.76 -31.53
N ALA A 430 1.42 26.10 -31.13
CA ALA A 430 1.03 26.05 -29.71
C ALA A 430 1.22 24.66 -29.10
N GLU A 431 1.00 23.62 -29.88
CA GLU A 431 1.25 22.22 -29.46
C GLU A 431 2.74 21.93 -29.25
N GLU A 432 3.61 22.41 -30.16
CA GLU A 432 5.06 22.25 -30.02
C GLU A 432 5.62 22.99 -28.79
N VAL A 433 5.09 24.21 -28.51
CA VAL A 433 5.44 24.98 -27.31
C VAL A 433 4.99 24.24 -26.06
N ARG A 434 3.73 23.79 -25.99
CA ARG A 434 3.20 22.96 -24.88
C ARG A 434 4.10 21.75 -24.61
N ASP A 435 4.40 20.99 -25.64
CA ASP A 435 5.19 19.76 -25.53
C ASP A 435 6.66 20.04 -25.15
N ALA A 436 7.22 21.17 -25.59
CA ALA A 436 8.56 21.60 -25.18
C ALA A 436 8.62 21.90 -23.68
N VAL A 437 7.62 22.64 -23.15
CA VAL A 437 7.52 22.92 -21.73
C VAL A 437 7.37 21.66 -20.92
N LEU A 438 6.46 20.76 -21.30
CA LEU A 438 6.22 19.50 -20.56
C LEU A 438 7.45 18.62 -20.55
N ARG A 439 8.17 18.45 -21.65
CA ARG A 439 9.42 17.69 -21.71
C ARG A 439 10.50 18.29 -20.81
N ASP A 440 10.60 19.63 -20.76
CA ASP A 440 11.60 20.29 -19.91
C ASP A 440 11.25 20.16 -18.42
N VAL A 441 9.97 20.28 -18.02
CA VAL A 441 9.47 20.04 -16.66
C VAL A 441 9.74 18.60 -16.24
N GLU A 442 9.42 17.61 -17.09
CA GLU A 442 9.67 16.19 -16.81
C GLU A 442 11.15 15.88 -16.67
N SER A 443 11.99 16.44 -17.56
CA SER A 443 13.45 16.30 -17.49
C SER A 443 14.03 16.94 -16.22
N PHE A 444 13.49 18.07 -15.78
CA PHE A 444 13.92 18.75 -14.55
C PHE A 444 13.53 17.97 -13.30
N ARG A 445 12.30 17.47 -13.24
CA ARG A 445 11.80 16.64 -12.15
C ARG A 445 12.57 15.32 -12.02
N GLY A 446 12.93 14.69 -13.12
CA GLY A 446 13.65 13.43 -13.16
C GLY A 446 12.83 12.27 -12.58
N SER A 447 13.32 11.63 -11.52
CA SER A 447 12.68 10.49 -10.84
C SER A 447 11.71 10.89 -9.71
N GLU A 448 11.64 12.17 -9.37
CA GLU A 448 10.74 12.63 -8.30
C GLU A 448 9.27 12.47 -8.71
N PRO A 449 8.38 12.13 -7.76
CA PRO A 449 6.94 12.04 -8.06
C PRO A 449 6.38 13.41 -8.43
N GLN A 450 5.32 13.41 -9.21
CA GLN A 450 4.53 14.63 -9.42
C GLN A 450 3.72 14.89 -8.15
N GLU A 451 3.95 16.05 -7.50
CA GLU A 451 3.33 16.41 -6.22
C GLU A 451 2.00 17.14 -6.41
N ASP A 452 1.87 17.95 -7.48
CA ASP A 452 0.67 18.72 -7.78
C ASP A 452 0.22 18.55 -9.24
N ASP A 453 -1.02 18.97 -9.53
CA ASP A 453 -1.60 18.93 -10.87
C ASP A 453 -0.84 19.89 -11.80
N VAL A 454 -0.57 19.45 -13.02
CA VAL A 454 0.14 20.24 -14.03
C VAL A 454 -0.83 20.61 -15.13
N THR A 455 -1.18 21.88 -15.22
CA THR A 455 -2.03 22.43 -16.29
C THR A 455 -1.30 23.51 -17.06
N LEU A 456 -1.40 23.42 -18.37
CA LEU A 456 -0.76 24.34 -19.31
C LEU A 456 -1.70 24.62 -20.48
N VAL A 457 -1.92 25.90 -20.76
CA VAL A 457 -2.65 26.36 -21.94
C VAL A 457 -1.80 27.36 -22.69
N VAL A 458 -1.51 27.08 -23.95
CA VAL A 458 -0.72 27.91 -24.85
C VAL A 458 -1.64 28.44 -25.96
N VAL A 459 -1.56 29.72 -26.22
CA VAL A 459 -2.23 30.36 -27.35
C VAL A 459 -1.21 31.16 -28.14
N ARG A 460 -1.11 30.88 -29.43
CA ARG A 460 -0.27 31.62 -30.37
C ARG A 460 -1.15 32.38 -31.35
N ILE A 461 -0.89 33.67 -31.52
CA ILE A 461 -1.62 34.52 -32.45
C ILE A 461 -1.02 34.36 -33.85
N ALA A 462 -1.88 34.07 -34.82
CA ALA A 462 -1.46 33.82 -36.20
C ALA A 462 -1.13 35.13 -36.94
#